data_b02bec3093f9bd5f614c4b339fb6a680
#
_entry.id   b02bec3093f9bd5f614c4b339fb6a680
#
_cell.length_a   1.000
_cell.length_b   1.000
_cell.length_c   1.000
_cell.angle_alpha   90.00
_cell.angle_beta   90.00
_cell.angle_gamma   90.00
#
_symmetry.space_group_name_H-M   'P 1'
#
loop_
_entity.id
_entity.type
_entity.pdbx_description
1 polymer ?
#
loop_
_entity_poly.entity_id
_entity_poly.type
_entity_poly.pdbx_seq_one_letter_code
_entity_poly.pdbx_strand_id
1 'polypeptide(L)'
;LEENGCLENTVIIGVTDHYAYGMQDQNLVMEQSGVDKHLLVEKTPCFIWSYDGPDLEVDKVLNTSDLAPTVINLFGMKSEYHYLGRDAFDESYGGCVVFQDQSWISPSGVYEDGNVIAAFTDEGPTDAEIEEMNAFAQEYIRINNLLLESDYYGRKNAEK
;
A
#
# COMPACT_ATOMS: atom_id res chain seq x y z
N LEU A 1 11.71 -19.99 -17.29
CA LEU A 1 11.30 -18.96 -18.27
C LEU A 1 12.32 -18.87 -19.42
N GLU A 2 13.61 -18.78 -19.11
CA GLU A 2 14.68 -18.70 -20.10
C GLU A 2 14.69 -19.92 -21.02
N GLU A 3 14.66 -21.14 -20.48
CA GLU A 3 14.61 -22.40 -21.23
C GLU A 3 13.40 -22.50 -22.19
N ASN A 4 12.32 -21.80 -21.89
CA ASN A 4 11.11 -21.76 -22.69
C ASN A 4 11.03 -20.54 -23.64
N GLY A 5 12.05 -19.69 -23.68
CA GLY A 5 12.09 -18.48 -24.50
C GLY A 5 11.03 -17.43 -24.16
N CYS A 6 10.56 -17.42 -22.90
CA CYS A 6 9.51 -16.51 -22.45
C CYS A 6 10.05 -15.36 -21.57
N LEU A 7 11.33 -15.41 -21.19
CA LEU A 7 11.88 -14.50 -20.18
C LEU A 7 11.74 -13.04 -20.57
N GLU A 8 12.06 -12.69 -21.81
CA GLU A 8 12.04 -11.31 -22.33
C GLU A 8 10.60 -10.74 -22.43
N ASN A 9 9.60 -11.61 -22.47
CA ASN A 9 8.18 -11.21 -22.57
C ASN A 9 7.41 -11.46 -21.27
N THR A 10 8.12 -11.55 -20.15
CA THR A 10 7.51 -11.85 -18.84
C THR A 10 7.78 -10.73 -17.86
N VAL A 11 6.74 -10.29 -17.17
CA VAL A 11 6.85 -9.45 -15.98
C VAL A 11 6.42 -10.28 -14.77
N ILE A 12 7.22 -10.25 -13.72
CA ILE A 12 6.93 -10.94 -12.46
C ILE A 12 6.59 -9.87 -11.41
N ILE A 13 5.41 -9.98 -10.81
CA ILE A 13 4.98 -9.11 -9.73
C ILE A 13 4.84 -10.00 -8.49
N GLY A 14 5.65 -9.73 -7.46
CA GLY A 14 5.59 -10.41 -6.19
C GLY A 14 5.07 -9.45 -5.11
N VAL A 15 4.02 -9.87 -4.44
CA VAL A 15 3.41 -9.15 -3.32
C VAL A 15 2.89 -10.18 -2.32
N THR A 16 2.94 -9.83 -1.05
CA THR A 16 2.31 -10.65 -0.01
C THR A 16 0.89 -10.16 0.25
N ASP A 17 0.00 -11.07 0.62
CA ASP A 17 -1.37 -10.77 1.02
C ASP A 17 -1.47 -10.27 2.48
N HIS A 18 -0.53 -10.70 3.34
CA HIS A 18 -0.45 -10.31 4.75
C HIS A 18 0.93 -10.63 5.35
N TYR A 19 1.22 -10.08 6.54
CA TYR A 19 2.37 -10.48 7.33
C TYR A 19 2.12 -11.83 8.05
N ALA A 20 3.13 -12.34 8.78
CA ALA A 20 3.07 -13.63 9.46
C ALA A 20 2.19 -13.62 10.73
N TYR A 21 0.95 -13.13 10.65
CA TYR A 21 0.03 -13.02 11.80
C TYR A 21 -0.36 -14.36 12.45
N GLY A 22 -0.23 -15.46 11.71
CA GLY A 22 -0.53 -16.81 12.21
C GLY A 22 0.50 -17.40 13.18
N MET A 23 1.63 -16.74 13.38
CA MET A 23 2.61 -17.15 14.38
C MET A 23 2.12 -16.82 15.78
N GLN A 24 2.27 -17.78 16.71
CA GLN A 24 1.80 -17.61 18.08
C GLN A 24 2.58 -16.54 18.86
N ASP A 25 3.86 -16.39 18.59
CA ASP A 25 4.73 -15.40 19.22
C ASP A 25 4.90 -14.16 18.30
N GLN A 26 4.04 -13.17 18.50
CA GLN A 26 4.10 -11.92 17.75
C GLN A 26 5.35 -11.07 18.10
N ASN A 27 5.90 -11.22 19.30
CA ASN A 27 7.15 -10.53 19.65
C ASN A 27 8.32 -11.06 18.82
N LEU A 28 8.34 -12.36 18.55
CA LEU A 28 9.33 -12.97 17.66
C LEU A 28 9.18 -12.45 16.22
N VAL A 29 7.94 -12.26 15.73
CA VAL A 29 7.69 -11.69 14.41
C VAL A 29 8.25 -10.27 14.34
N MET A 30 7.97 -9.42 15.33
CA MET A 30 8.50 -8.06 15.41
C MET A 30 10.03 -8.04 15.47
N GLU A 31 10.65 -8.91 16.30
CA GLU A 31 12.10 -9.03 16.41
C GLU A 31 12.73 -9.42 15.07
N GLN A 32 12.18 -10.43 14.39
CA GLN A 32 12.67 -10.89 13.09
C GLN A 32 12.47 -9.85 11.98
N SER A 33 11.42 -9.05 12.06
CA SER A 33 11.16 -7.95 11.13
C SER A 33 11.99 -6.71 11.45
N GLY A 34 12.67 -6.67 12.59
CA GLY A 34 13.49 -5.55 13.02
C GLY A 34 12.69 -4.29 13.38
N VAL A 35 11.41 -4.45 13.79
CA VAL A 35 10.51 -3.35 14.14
C VAL A 35 10.10 -3.42 15.60
N ASP A 36 9.82 -2.26 16.19
CA ASP A 36 9.41 -2.11 17.59
C ASP A 36 7.93 -1.69 17.77
N LYS A 37 7.22 -1.45 16.67
CA LYS A 37 5.80 -1.11 16.64
C LYS A 37 5.02 -2.16 15.86
N HIS A 38 3.89 -2.59 16.40
CA HIS A 38 3.14 -3.68 15.80
C HIS A 38 2.53 -3.32 14.43
N LEU A 39 2.15 -2.05 14.18
CA LEU A 39 1.70 -1.64 12.85
C LEU A 39 2.81 -1.73 11.79
N LEU A 40 4.08 -1.57 12.18
CA LEU A 40 5.20 -1.66 11.25
C LEU A 40 5.50 -3.12 10.84
N VAL A 41 5.03 -4.11 11.59
CA VAL A 41 5.19 -5.53 11.25
C VAL A 41 4.41 -5.90 9.98
N GLU A 42 3.41 -5.11 9.64
CA GLU A 42 2.61 -5.28 8.43
C GLU A 42 3.35 -4.87 7.14
N LYS A 43 4.53 -4.25 7.27
CA LYS A 43 5.39 -3.97 6.12
C LYS A 43 5.86 -5.28 5.50
N THR A 44 5.46 -5.49 4.26
CA THR A 44 5.78 -6.69 3.48
C THR A 44 6.46 -6.33 2.17
N PRO A 45 7.32 -7.21 1.62
CA PRO A 45 8.01 -6.92 0.38
C PRO A 45 7.05 -6.89 -0.80
N CYS A 46 7.30 -5.95 -1.72
CA CYS A 46 6.70 -5.91 -3.04
C CYS A 46 7.79 -5.68 -4.07
N PHE A 47 7.77 -6.40 -5.18
CA PHE A 47 8.68 -6.18 -6.29
C PHE A 47 7.99 -6.38 -7.63
N ILE A 48 8.47 -5.64 -8.63
CA ILE A 48 8.10 -5.81 -10.03
C ILE A 48 9.39 -6.03 -10.79
N TRP A 49 9.47 -7.15 -11.50
CA TRP A 49 10.64 -7.52 -12.28
C TRP A 49 10.26 -7.70 -13.75
N SER A 50 11.08 -7.16 -14.66
CA SER A 50 11.08 -7.47 -16.08
C SER A 50 12.51 -7.63 -16.58
N TYR A 51 12.69 -8.32 -17.71
CA TYR A 51 14.00 -8.65 -18.26
C TYR A 51 14.87 -7.42 -18.52
N ASP A 52 14.28 -6.35 -19.02
CA ASP A 52 14.92 -5.08 -19.38
C ASP A 52 14.49 -3.93 -18.45
N GLY A 53 13.85 -4.26 -17.33
CA GLY A 53 13.37 -3.26 -16.35
C GLY A 53 14.52 -2.52 -15.69
N PRO A 54 14.30 -1.27 -15.27
CA PRO A 54 15.30 -0.52 -14.51
C PRO A 54 15.50 -1.12 -13.12
N ASP A 55 16.74 -0.99 -12.61
CA ASP A 55 17.00 -1.19 -11.19
C ASP A 55 16.59 0.07 -10.43
N LEU A 56 15.41 0.04 -9.85
CA LEU A 56 14.76 1.18 -9.21
C LEU A 56 14.16 0.76 -7.86
N GLU A 57 14.52 1.48 -6.81
CA GLU A 57 13.89 1.40 -5.51
C GLU A 57 12.86 2.51 -5.33
N VAL A 58 11.64 2.15 -4.90
CA VAL A 58 10.57 3.10 -4.57
C VAL A 58 10.49 3.21 -3.05
N ASP A 59 11.08 4.28 -2.51
CA ASP A 59 11.06 4.58 -1.08
C ASP A 59 9.85 5.45 -0.71
N LYS A 60 8.67 4.84 -0.74
CA LYS A 60 7.40 5.45 -0.35
C LYS A 60 6.63 4.53 0.58
N VAL A 61 5.81 5.12 1.44
CA VAL A 61 4.81 4.39 2.22
C VAL A 61 3.67 4.01 1.29
N LEU A 62 3.57 2.72 0.91
CA LEU A 62 2.61 2.23 -0.06
C LEU A 62 1.65 1.23 0.58
N ASN A 63 0.41 1.22 0.10
CA ASN A 63 -0.61 0.25 0.44
C ASN A 63 -0.74 -0.80 -0.68
N THR A 64 -1.23 -1.99 -0.36
CA THR A 64 -1.54 -3.01 -1.38
C THR A 64 -2.55 -2.56 -2.42
N SER A 65 -3.44 -1.61 -2.07
CA SER A 65 -4.36 -0.97 -3.02
C SER A 65 -3.65 -0.15 -4.11
N ASP A 66 -2.40 0.29 -3.88
CA ASP A 66 -1.60 1.06 -4.83
C ASP A 66 -1.03 0.20 -5.95
N LEU A 67 -1.02 -1.12 -5.77
CA LEU A 67 -0.45 -2.04 -6.75
C LEU A 67 -1.19 -2.00 -8.09
N ALA A 68 -2.52 -2.06 -8.07
CA ALA A 68 -3.32 -2.10 -9.31
C ALA A 68 -3.13 -0.83 -10.17
N PRO A 69 -3.29 0.39 -9.67
CA PRO A 69 -3.02 1.60 -10.47
C PRO A 69 -1.57 1.70 -10.92
N THR A 70 -0.59 1.26 -10.11
CA THR A 70 0.82 1.20 -10.49
C THR A 70 1.06 0.29 -11.68
N VAL A 71 0.51 -0.93 -11.65
CA VAL A 71 0.63 -1.90 -12.76
C VAL A 71 -0.05 -1.36 -14.03
N ILE A 72 -1.23 -0.77 -13.90
CA ILE A 72 -1.95 -0.15 -15.02
C ILE A 72 -1.09 0.91 -15.71
N ASN A 73 -0.44 1.79 -14.93
CA ASN A 73 0.46 2.80 -15.45
C ASN A 73 1.69 2.19 -16.12
N LEU A 74 2.38 1.26 -15.46
CA LEU A 74 3.57 0.60 -16.00
C LEU A 74 3.34 -0.07 -17.36
N PHE A 75 2.16 -0.66 -17.55
CA PHE A 75 1.79 -1.28 -18.82
C PHE A 75 1.13 -0.33 -19.82
N GLY A 76 1.03 0.97 -19.53
CA GLY A 76 0.35 1.95 -20.36
C GLY A 76 -1.13 1.62 -20.62
N MET A 77 -1.74 0.87 -19.72
CA MET A 77 -3.15 0.47 -19.82
C MET A 77 -4.06 1.62 -19.40
N LYS A 78 -5.31 1.55 -19.84
CA LYS A 78 -6.38 2.45 -19.38
C LYS A 78 -7.39 1.66 -18.58
N SER A 79 -7.87 2.25 -17.51
CA SER A 79 -8.94 1.68 -16.69
C SER A 79 -10.11 2.66 -16.58
N GLU A 80 -11.32 2.12 -16.63
CA GLU A 80 -12.55 2.85 -16.36
C GLU A 80 -12.99 2.70 -14.89
N TYR A 81 -12.24 1.92 -14.11
CA TYR A 81 -12.51 1.74 -12.68
C TYR A 81 -11.84 2.85 -11.86
N HIS A 82 -12.48 3.21 -10.78
CA HIS A 82 -11.88 4.02 -9.73
C HIS A 82 -11.24 3.10 -8.69
N TYR A 83 -10.01 3.39 -8.33
CA TYR A 83 -9.24 2.66 -7.32
C TYR A 83 -9.08 3.53 -6.08
N LEU A 84 -9.05 2.92 -4.91
CA LEU A 84 -8.69 3.61 -3.66
C LEU A 84 -7.22 3.98 -3.62
N GLY A 85 -6.39 3.06 -4.13
CA GLY A 85 -4.95 3.28 -4.22
C GLY A 85 -4.55 4.22 -5.35
N ARG A 86 -3.30 4.62 -5.33
CA ARG A 86 -2.67 5.53 -6.30
C ARG A 86 -1.42 4.89 -6.90
N ASP A 87 -1.01 5.39 -8.04
CA ASP A 87 0.22 4.96 -8.70
C ASP A 87 1.45 5.31 -7.85
N ALA A 88 2.28 4.31 -7.55
CA ALA A 88 3.51 4.48 -6.78
C ALA A 88 4.52 5.42 -7.47
N PHE A 89 4.44 5.57 -8.79
CA PHE A 89 5.31 6.44 -9.58
C PHE A 89 4.76 7.87 -9.73
N ASP A 90 3.55 8.15 -9.25
CA ASP A 90 3.02 9.53 -9.21
C ASP A 90 3.86 10.37 -8.22
N GLU A 91 4.63 11.33 -8.75
CA GLU A 91 5.48 12.20 -7.93
C GLU A 91 4.67 13.07 -6.94
N SER A 92 3.40 13.34 -7.24
CA SER A 92 2.52 14.09 -6.34
C SER A 92 1.98 13.25 -5.17
N TYR A 93 2.15 11.93 -5.23
CA TYR A 93 1.71 11.01 -4.19
C TYR A 93 2.84 10.72 -3.21
N GLY A 94 2.74 11.26 -2.00
CA GLY A 94 3.70 11.03 -0.91
C GLY A 94 3.63 9.61 -0.33
N GLY A 95 2.51 8.94 -0.52
CA GLY A 95 2.26 7.60 0.03
C GLY A 95 1.61 7.64 1.41
N CYS A 96 0.73 6.70 1.69
CA CYS A 96 0.18 6.45 3.03
C CYS A 96 -0.45 5.06 3.13
N VAL A 97 -0.57 4.57 4.35
CA VAL A 97 -1.36 3.37 4.69
C VAL A 97 -2.44 3.77 5.69
N VAL A 98 -3.66 3.30 5.48
CA VAL A 98 -4.79 3.49 6.39
C VAL A 98 -5.28 2.12 6.85
N PHE A 99 -5.39 1.94 8.16
CA PHE A 99 -5.91 0.73 8.79
C PHE A 99 -7.40 0.88 9.13
N GLN A 100 -8.06 -0.27 9.34
CA GLN A 100 -9.50 -0.33 9.59
C GLN A 100 -9.94 0.41 10.86
N ASP A 101 -9.06 0.53 11.84
CA ASP A 101 -9.27 1.25 13.12
C ASP A 101 -9.00 2.75 13.01
N GLN A 102 -8.74 3.27 11.81
CA GLN A 102 -8.36 4.64 11.46
C GLN A 102 -6.92 5.01 11.86
N SER A 103 -6.12 4.06 12.32
CA SER A 103 -4.67 4.26 12.41
C SER A 103 -4.09 4.47 11.01
N TRP A 104 -2.96 5.16 10.92
CA TRP A 104 -2.32 5.41 9.63
C TRP A 104 -0.81 5.51 9.74
N ILE A 105 -0.16 5.29 8.60
CA ILE A 105 1.26 5.52 8.37
C ILE A 105 1.40 6.52 7.24
N SER A 106 2.18 7.57 7.47
CA SER A 106 2.58 8.57 6.46
C SER A 106 4.11 8.64 6.34
N PRO A 107 4.68 9.40 5.41
CA PRO A 107 6.11 9.62 5.33
C PRO A 107 6.71 10.30 6.58
N SER A 108 5.91 10.95 7.40
CA SER A 108 6.37 11.63 8.62
C SER A 108 6.29 10.76 9.87
N GLY A 109 5.46 9.69 9.87
CA GLY A 109 5.35 8.82 11.04
C GLY A 109 4.13 7.91 11.06
N VAL A 110 3.91 7.32 12.24
CA VAL A 110 2.82 6.38 12.53
C VAL A 110 1.91 6.97 13.61
N TYR A 111 0.61 6.98 13.34
CA TYR A 111 -0.43 7.44 14.25
C TYR A 111 -1.39 6.31 14.59
N GLU A 112 -1.64 6.10 15.88
CA GLU A 112 -2.50 5.06 16.40
C GLU A 112 -3.13 5.50 17.72
N ASP A 113 -4.40 5.18 17.94
CA ASP A 113 -5.14 5.44 19.18
C ASP A 113 -5.00 6.89 19.69
N GLY A 114 -5.04 7.86 18.79
CA GLY A 114 -4.94 9.27 19.14
C GLY A 114 -3.52 9.79 19.41
N ASN A 115 -2.48 8.98 19.13
CA ASN A 115 -1.09 9.32 19.45
C ASN A 115 -0.16 9.06 18.25
N VAL A 116 0.90 9.86 18.14
CA VAL A 116 2.05 9.56 17.29
C VAL A 116 2.90 8.52 18.01
N ILE A 117 2.97 7.30 17.49
CA ILE A 117 3.71 6.18 18.11
C ILE A 117 5.10 5.99 17.50
N ALA A 118 5.35 6.55 16.32
CA ALA A 118 6.68 6.63 15.70
C ALA A 118 6.79 7.87 14.83
N ALA A 119 7.97 8.49 14.80
CA ALA A 119 8.32 9.58 13.90
C ALA A 119 9.40 9.10 12.94
N PHE A 120 9.23 9.39 11.63
CA PHE A 120 10.20 9.05 10.57
C PHE A 120 11.02 10.26 10.14
N THR A 121 10.60 11.47 10.57
CA THR A 121 11.33 12.74 10.41
C THR A 121 11.69 13.28 11.78
N ASP A 122 12.58 14.25 11.85
CA ASP A 122 13.02 14.86 13.12
C ASP A 122 11.87 15.47 13.92
N GLU A 123 10.85 16.01 13.24
CA GLU A 123 9.70 16.66 13.84
C GLU A 123 8.48 15.73 13.99
N GLY A 124 8.47 14.61 13.24
CA GLY A 124 7.29 13.74 13.14
C GLY A 124 6.08 14.41 12.47
N PRO A 125 4.90 13.78 12.53
CA PRO A 125 3.67 14.38 12.03
C PRO A 125 3.29 15.65 12.80
N THR A 126 3.01 16.73 12.07
CA THR A 126 2.51 17.98 12.66
C THR A 126 1.02 17.88 13.02
N ASP A 127 0.52 18.75 13.91
CA ASP A 127 -0.90 18.81 14.27
C ASP A 127 -1.80 18.98 13.03
N ALA A 128 -1.38 19.79 12.06
CA ALA A 128 -2.11 20.01 10.83
C ALA A 128 -2.15 18.74 9.96
N GLU A 129 -1.05 18.02 9.84
CA GLU A 129 -0.99 16.73 9.13
C GLU A 129 -1.84 15.66 9.84
N ILE A 130 -1.82 15.63 11.18
CA ILE A 130 -2.65 14.72 11.96
C ILE A 130 -4.15 14.97 11.68
N GLU A 131 -4.58 16.23 11.66
CA GLU A 131 -5.97 16.60 11.36
C GLU A 131 -6.36 16.18 9.93
N GLU A 132 -5.50 16.48 8.93
CA GLU A 132 -5.70 16.11 7.54
C GLU A 132 -5.75 14.58 7.35
N MET A 133 -4.79 13.86 7.91
CA MET A 133 -4.70 12.41 7.79
C MET A 133 -5.84 11.68 8.50
N ASN A 134 -6.30 12.18 9.64
CA ASN A 134 -7.46 11.62 10.34
C ASN A 134 -8.75 11.80 9.50
N ALA A 135 -8.94 12.97 8.90
CA ALA A 135 -10.07 13.19 8.00
C ALA A 135 -9.98 12.31 6.75
N PHE A 136 -8.78 12.17 6.17
CA PHE A 136 -8.53 11.29 5.05
C PHE A 136 -8.80 9.81 5.39
N ALA A 137 -8.31 9.32 6.54
CA ALA A 137 -8.52 7.94 6.97
C ALA A 137 -10.01 7.59 7.12
N GLN A 138 -10.79 8.49 7.72
CA GLN A 138 -12.24 8.32 7.85
C GLN A 138 -12.92 8.22 6.49
N GLU A 139 -12.58 9.12 5.57
CA GLU A 139 -13.18 9.15 4.23
C GLU A 139 -12.72 7.94 3.39
N TYR A 140 -11.46 7.52 3.50
CA TYR A 140 -10.92 6.34 2.84
C TYR A 140 -11.69 5.08 3.23
N ILE A 141 -11.92 4.86 4.52
CA ILE A 141 -12.69 3.73 5.04
C ILE A 141 -14.14 3.82 4.57
N ARG A 142 -14.74 5.02 4.63
CA ARG A 142 -16.12 5.25 4.17
C ARG A 142 -16.29 4.88 2.69
N ILE A 143 -15.36 5.32 1.84
CA ILE A 143 -15.40 5.02 0.39
C ILE A 143 -15.17 3.53 0.16
N ASN A 144 -14.21 2.90 0.87
CA ASN A 144 -13.98 1.47 0.77
C ASN A 144 -15.23 0.66 1.08
N ASN A 145 -15.91 0.97 2.18
CA ASN A 145 -17.15 0.31 2.56
C ASN A 145 -18.25 0.53 1.51
N LEU A 146 -18.37 1.74 0.98
CA LEU A 146 -19.34 2.06 -0.07
C LEU A 146 -19.08 1.25 -1.35
N LEU A 147 -17.83 1.10 -1.77
CA LEU A 147 -17.46 0.30 -2.94
C LEU A 147 -17.85 -1.17 -2.77
N LEU A 148 -17.63 -1.72 -1.56
CA LEU A 148 -17.98 -3.10 -1.24
C LEU A 148 -19.51 -3.29 -1.14
N GLU A 149 -20.20 -2.47 -0.37
CA GLU A 149 -21.65 -2.54 -0.16
C GLU A 149 -22.45 -2.33 -1.45
N SER A 150 -21.95 -1.46 -2.33
CA SER A 150 -22.62 -1.19 -3.62
C SER A 150 -22.30 -2.21 -4.69
N ASP A 151 -21.38 -3.18 -4.45
CA ASP A 151 -20.84 -4.08 -5.47
C ASP A 151 -20.39 -3.31 -6.74
N TYR A 152 -19.63 -2.22 -6.51
CA TYR A 152 -19.23 -1.29 -7.56
C TYR A 152 -18.56 -1.98 -8.74
N TYR A 153 -17.60 -2.86 -8.48
CA TYR A 153 -16.84 -3.54 -9.54
C TYR A 153 -17.69 -4.59 -10.27
N GLY A 154 -18.55 -5.32 -9.55
CA GLY A 154 -19.47 -6.28 -10.15
C GLY A 154 -20.48 -5.62 -11.09
N ARG A 155 -21.11 -4.52 -10.66
CA ARG A 155 -22.03 -3.74 -11.48
C ARG A 155 -21.36 -3.14 -12.71
N LYS A 156 -20.19 -2.54 -12.55
CA LYS A 156 -19.44 -1.95 -13.66
C LYS A 156 -19.06 -3.00 -14.72
N ASN A 157 -18.78 -4.24 -14.30
CA ASN A 157 -18.54 -5.35 -15.23
C ASN A 157 -19.79 -5.80 -15.97
N ALA A 158 -20.95 -5.75 -15.33
CA ALA A 158 -22.23 -6.16 -15.93
C ALA A 158 -22.75 -5.17 -16.99
N GLU A 159 -22.22 -3.95 -17.04
CA GLU A 159 -22.55 -2.90 -18.01
C GLU A 159 -21.75 -3.03 -19.33
N LYS A 160 -20.78 -3.96 -19.40
CA LYS A 160 -19.96 -4.26 -20.58
C LYS A 160 -20.50 -5.42 -21.39
#